data_0ec852c31835be398d40bc5ae560502b
#
_entry.id   0ec852c31835be398d40bc5ae560502b
#
_cell.length_a   1.000
_cell.length_b   1.000
_cell.length_c   1.000
_cell.angle_alpha   90.00
_cell.angle_beta   90.00
_cell.angle_gamma   90.00
#
_symmetry.space_group_name_H-M   'P 1'
#
loop_
_entity.id
_entity.type
_entity.pdbx_description
1 polymer ?
#
loop_
_entity_poly.entity_id
_entity_poly.type
_entity_poly.pdbx_seq_one_letter_code
_entity_poly.pdbx_strand_id
1 'polypeptide(L)'
;MSPTTFLPPIKFRPVPRLLDHIGLAMYSNLNKAIAELVVNGYDADATQVNVEISAKAIVIKDNGSGMDEGDIRNSYMMLGADQKRKVKRTSRFSRLPIGNKGIGKLAGLGIARRISIETVKGGQCFTYEIDRDELEKSKTLEEAHHDLKVEDAGVKKQGTTIVLSKIMPHVRIDTIQLRGYMAREIPQDKHFQILVNGEKCLHKDIPAKRRIPINLNDKTCGKIMGEILVAKKALTGIQPGVLTTVRSRVVVTRPLLLSQCMC
;
A
#
# COMPACT_ATOMS: atom_id res chain seq x y z
N MET A 1 -38.96 41.78 -5.97
CA MET A 1 -37.89 40.77 -5.98
C MET A 1 -38.57 39.41 -5.74
N SER A 2 -38.52 38.51 -6.69
CA SER A 2 -39.07 37.17 -6.54
C SER A 2 -38.23 36.37 -5.51
N PRO A 3 -38.85 35.60 -4.62
CA PRO A 3 -38.11 34.84 -3.63
C PRO A 3 -37.20 33.80 -4.31
N THR A 4 -35.93 33.76 -3.93
CA THR A 4 -34.99 32.75 -4.40
C THR A 4 -35.38 31.41 -3.77
N THR A 5 -35.80 30.43 -4.56
CA THR A 5 -36.11 29.06 -4.10
C THR A 5 -34.84 28.22 -4.17
N PHE A 6 -34.40 27.69 -3.01
CA PHE A 6 -33.27 26.77 -2.98
C PHE A 6 -33.78 25.35 -3.28
N LEU A 7 -33.17 24.73 -4.29
CA LEU A 7 -33.39 23.30 -4.58
C LEU A 7 -32.54 22.42 -3.64
N PRO A 8 -32.93 21.13 -3.44
CA PRO A 8 -32.13 20.20 -2.67
C PRO A 8 -30.68 20.11 -3.19
N PRO A 9 -29.69 19.93 -2.31
CA PRO A 9 -28.28 19.88 -2.73
C PRO A 9 -28.02 18.71 -3.69
N ILE A 10 -27.22 18.97 -4.73
CA ILE A 10 -26.76 17.95 -5.67
C ILE A 10 -25.66 17.13 -5.00
N LYS A 11 -25.79 15.79 -5.04
CA LYS A 11 -24.80 14.85 -4.50
C LYS A 11 -24.07 14.14 -5.63
N PHE A 12 -22.73 13.98 -5.49
CA PHE A 12 -21.98 13.07 -6.36
C PHE A 12 -22.33 11.62 -6.01
N ARG A 13 -22.62 10.82 -7.03
CA ARG A 13 -22.88 9.37 -6.87
C ARG A 13 -21.84 8.60 -7.67
N PRO A 14 -20.81 8.06 -7.02
CA PRO A 14 -19.81 7.24 -7.72
C PRO A 14 -20.44 5.96 -8.27
N VAL A 15 -20.33 5.76 -9.58
CA VAL A 15 -20.82 4.55 -10.25
C VAL A 15 -19.72 3.47 -10.26
N PRO A 16 -20.07 2.18 -10.35
CA PRO A 16 -19.11 1.08 -10.36
C PRO A 16 -18.03 1.18 -11.44
N ARG A 17 -18.34 1.78 -12.60
CA ARG A 17 -17.39 2.00 -13.69
C ARG A 17 -16.17 2.86 -13.28
N LEU A 18 -16.27 3.62 -12.19
CA LEU A 18 -15.12 4.32 -11.60
C LEU A 18 -14.02 3.32 -11.17
N LEU A 19 -14.40 2.09 -10.78
CA LEU A 19 -13.45 1.03 -10.42
C LEU A 19 -12.59 0.61 -11.61
N ASP A 20 -13.13 0.63 -12.84
CA ASP A 20 -12.37 0.33 -14.05
C ASP A 20 -11.29 1.38 -14.29
N HIS A 21 -11.61 2.66 -14.13
CA HIS A 21 -10.63 3.73 -14.28
C HIS A 21 -9.56 3.70 -13.19
N ILE A 22 -9.95 3.45 -11.94
CA ILE A 22 -9.00 3.26 -10.84
C ILE A 22 -8.17 2.00 -11.09
N GLY A 23 -8.80 0.91 -11.52
CA GLY A 23 -8.15 -0.33 -11.89
C GLY A 23 -7.12 -0.10 -12.98
N LEU A 24 -7.49 0.47 -14.12
CA LEU A 24 -6.60 0.75 -15.25
C LEU A 24 -5.37 1.59 -14.84
N ALA A 25 -5.56 2.62 -14.00
CA ALA A 25 -4.46 3.41 -13.47
C ALA A 25 -3.52 2.60 -12.54
N MET A 26 -4.03 1.55 -11.91
CA MET A 26 -3.27 0.64 -11.04
C MET A 26 -2.72 -0.58 -11.80
N TYR A 27 -3.34 -0.99 -12.91
CA TYR A 27 -2.86 -2.08 -13.79
C TYR A 27 -1.49 -1.81 -14.40
N SER A 28 -1.16 -0.55 -14.62
CA SER A 28 0.16 -0.18 -15.13
C SER A 28 1.30 -0.57 -14.19
N ASN A 29 1.01 -0.89 -12.92
CA ASN A 29 2.01 -1.32 -11.95
C ASN A 29 1.41 -2.22 -10.85
N LEU A 30 1.34 -3.54 -11.14
CA LEU A 30 0.85 -4.56 -10.20
C LEU A 30 1.62 -4.56 -8.88
N ASN A 31 2.93 -4.32 -8.93
CA ASN A 31 3.77 -4.25 -7.73
C ASN A 31 3.31 -3.12 -6.80
N LYS A 32 2.92 -1.97 -7.38
CA LYS A 32 2.38 -0.85 -6.61
C LYS A 32 1.04 -1.20 -5.97
N ALA A 33 0.15 -1.88 -6.69
CA ALA A 33 -1.15 -2.28 -6.17
C ALA A 33 -1.01 -3.21 -4.95
N ILE A 34 -0.09 -4.18 -5.00
CA ILE A 34 0.20 -5.05 -3.85
C ILE A 34 0.87 -4.25 -2.72
N ALA A 35 1.79 -3.34 -3.05
CA ALA A 35 2.45 -2.50 -2.07
C ALA A 35 1.49 -1.62 -1.28
N GLU A 36 0.43 -1.09 -1.89
CA GLU A 36 -0.60 -0.31 -1.18
C GLU A 36 -1.33 -1.16 -0.12
N LEU A 37 -1.53 -2.46 -0.37
CA LEU A 37 -2.11 -3.37 0.62
C LEU A 37 -1.11 -3.70 1.76
N VAL A 38 0.17 -3.86 1.43
CA VAL A 38 1.24 -4.09 2.41
C VAL A 38 1.46 -2.86 3.30
N VAL A 39 1.34 -1.67 2.74
CA VAL A 39 1.44 -0.39 3.48
C VAL A 39 0.40 -0.30 4.60
N ASN A 40 -0.79 -0.86 4.43
CA ASN A 40 -1.79 -0.88 5.49
C ASN A 40 -1.28 -1.61 6.75
N GLY A 41 -0.51 -2.70 6.58
CA GLY A 41 0.13 -3.39 7.71
C GLY A 41 1.20 -2.53 8.40
N TYR A 42 2.01 -1.77 7.64
CA TYR A 42 2.96 -0.82 8.22
C TYR A 42 2.24 0.25 9.05
N ASP A 43 1.17 0.82 8.50
CA ASP A 43 0.37 1.86 9.16
C ASP A 43 -0.43 1.32 10.36
N ALA A 44 -0.66 0.00 10.41
CA ALA A 44 -1.27 -0.71 11.54
C ALA A 44 -0.26 -1.18 12.59
N ASP A 45 0.97 -0.64 12.61
CA ASP A 45 2.02 -1.03 13.55
C ASP A 45 2.42 -2.52 13.51
N ALA A 46 2.24 -3.18 12.36
CA ALA A 46 2.75 -4.53 12.19
C ALA A 46 4.28 -4.59 12.35
N THR A 47 4.78 -5.72 12.79
CA THR A 47 6.21 -6.02 12.75
C THR A 47 6.59 -6.85 11.53
N GLN A 48 5.59 -7.48 10.93
CA GLN A 48 5.79 -8.33 9.75
C GLN A 48 4.56 -8.31 8.86
N VAL A 49 4.80 -8.26 7.55
CA VAL A 49 3.80 -8.55 6.53
C VAL A 49 4.31 -9.69 5.66
N ASN A 50 3.49 -10.73 5.50
CA ASN A 50 3.74 -11.84 4.59
C ASN A 50 2.84 -11.70 3.37
N VAL A 51 3.44 -11.83 2.19
CA VAL A 51 2.74 -11.88 0.90
C VAL A 51 2.98 -13.25 0.28
N GLU A 52 1.94 -14.04 0.16
CA GLU A 52 1.98 -15.34 -0.48
C GLU A 52 1.30 -15.27 -1.84
N ILE A 53 2.04 -15.61 -2.89
CA ILE A 53 1.57 -15.54 -4.27
C ILE A 53 1.49 -16.95 -4.84
N SER A 54 0.30 -17.33 -5.26
CA SER A 54 0.01 -18.59 -5.94
C SER A 54 -0.78 -18.34 -7.23
N ALA A 55 -0.96 -19.37 -8.04
CA ALA A 55 -1.80 -19.31 -9.23
C ALA A 55 -3.29 -19.03 -8.92
N LYS A 56 -3.76 -19.38 -7.71
CA LYS A 56 -5.17 -19.28 -7.32
C LYS A 56 -5.50 -18.02 -6.53
N ALA A 57 -4.55 -17.52 -5.74
CA ALA A 57 -4.77 -16.41 -4.83
C ALA A 57 -3.47 -15.70 -4.46
N ILE A 58 -3.62 -14.46 -4.02
CA ILE A 58 -2.58 -13.68 -3.34
C ILE A 58 -3.09 -13.43 -1.93
N VAL A 59 -2.30 -13.81 -0.93
CA VAL A 59 -2.62 -13.62 0.48
C VAL A 59 -1.64 -12.61 1.07
N ILE A 60 -2.17 -11.55 1.66
CA ILE A 60 -1.39 -10.55 2.38
C ILE A 60 -1.81 -10.62 3.84
N LYS A 61 -0.88 -10.97 4.71
CA LYS A 61 -1.11 -11.16 6.14
C LYS A 61 -0.15 -10.31 6.96
N ASP A 62 -0.69 -9.48 7.84
CA ASP A 62 0.04 -8.70 8.81
C ASP A 62 -0.26 -9.13 10.25
N ASN A 63 0.62 -8.74 11.17
CA ASN A 63 0.45 -8.90 12.60
C ASN A 63 0.29 -7.53 13.30
N GLY A 64 -0.38 -6.60 12.65
CA GLY A 64 -0.65 -5.26 13.15
C GLY A 64 -1.79 -5.19 14.17
N SER A 65 -2.31 -4.00 14.37
CA SER A 65 -3.37 -3.74 15.36
C SER A 65 -4.71 -4.40 15.05
N GLY A 66 -4.93 -4.87 13.82
CA GLY A 66 -6.25 -5.29 13.34
C GLY A 66 -7.25 -4.15 13.30
N MET A 67 -8.51 -4.47 13.00
CA MET A 67 -9.62 -3.53 12.90
C MET A 67 -10.81 -4.06 13.69
N ASP A 68 -11.45 -3.17 14.47
CA ASP A 68 -12.80 -3.42 15.01
C ASP A 68 -13.88 -2.95 14.03
N GLU A 69 -15.17 -3.12 14.41
CA GLU A 69 -16.29 -2.70 13.58
C GLU A 69 -16.25 -1.21 13.25
N GLY A 70 -15.89 -0.36 14.21
CA GLY A 70 -15.78 1.08 14.04
C GLY A 70 -14.68 1.45 13.04
N ASP A 71 -13.52 0.80 13.13
CA ASP A 71 -12.41 0.98 12.18
C ASP A 71 -12.82 0.56 10.76
N ILE A 72 -13.53 -0.58 10.63
CA ILE A 72 -13.98 -1.08 9.34
C ILE A 72 -14.96 -0.08 8.71
N ARG A 73 -16.03 0.29 9.41
CA ARG A 73 -17.10 1.14 8.86
C ARG A 73 -16.67 2.57 8.62
N ASN A 74 -15.98 3.18 9.61
CA ASN A 74 -15.71 4.61 9.63
C ASN A 74 -14.33 4.99 9.06
N SER A 75 -13.48 4.01 8.78
CA SER A 75 -12.14 4.26 8.27
C SER A 75 -11.83 3.42 7.04
N TYR A 76 -11.85 2.09 7.17
CA TYR A 76 -11.42 1.23 6.07
C TYR A 76 -12.38 1.27 4.89
N MET A 77 -13.71 1.21 5.09
CA MET A 77 -14.71 1.24 4.01
C MET A 77 -14.95 2.63 3.43
N MET A 78 -14.47 3.71 4.06
CA MET A 78 -14.58 5.06 3.50
C MET A 78 -13.60 5.24 2.34
N LEU A 79 -14.13 5.50 1.15
CA LEU A 79 -13.34 5.73 -0.06
C LEU A 79 -12.95 7.21 -0.18
N GLY A 80 -11.67 7.46 -0.52
CA GLY A 80 -11.19 8.81 -0.77
C GLY A 80 -11.10 9.71 0.47
N ALA A 81 -11.26 9.16 1.67
CA ALA A 81 -11.08 9.92 2.89
C ALA A 81 -9.62 10.38 3.01
N ASP A 82 -9.42 11.70 3.07
CA ASP A 82 -8.10 12.29 3.29
C ASP A 82 -7.70 12.13 4.75
N GLN A 83 -7.03 11.01 5.07
CA GLN A 83 -6.52 10.76 6.41
C GLN A 83 -5.34 11.66 6.78
N LYS A 84 -4.79 12.42 5.82
CA LYS A 84 -3.64 13.32 6.04
C LYS A 84 -3.94 14.52 6.95
N ARG A 85 -5.18 14.97 7.04
CA ARG A 85 -5.52 16.14 7.87
C ARG A 85 -5.29 15.92 9.36
N LYS A 86 -5.11 14.67 9.79
CA LYS A 86 -4.74 14.32 11.17
C LYS A 86 -3.54 13.37 11.16
N VAL A 87 -2.35 13.88 10.87
CA VAL A 87 -1.11 13.11 10.94
C VAL A 87 -0.88 12.71 12.40
N LYS A 88 -1.56 11.66 12.85
CA LYS A 88 -1.24 11.00 14.12
C LYS A 88 -0.20 9.93 13.83
N ARG A 89 0.84 9.92 14.64
CA ARG A 89 1.78 8.80 14.66
C ARG A 89 1.07 7.55 15.14
N THR A 90 1.52 6.40 14.67
CA THR A 90 1.02 5.12 15.15
C THR A 90 1.35 4.94 16.64
N SER A 91 0.51 4.19 17.36
CA SER A 91 0.57 4.13 18.82
C SER A 91 1.76 3.37 19.37
N ARG A 92 2.15 2.25 18.72
CA ARG A 92 3.19 1.35 19.24
C ARG A 92 4.61 1.78 18.85
N PHE A 93 4.82 2.12 17.58
CA PHE A 93 6.15 2.43 17.04
C PHE A 93 6.32 3.89 16.66
N SER A 94 5.33 4.74 16.93
CA SER A 94 5.34 6.17 16.55
C SER A 94 5.67 6.39 15.07
N ARG A 95 5.27 5.48 14.20
CA ARG A 95 5.48 5.60 12.75
C ARG A 95 4.63 6.73 12.19
N LEU A 96 5.14 7.38 11.16
CA LEU A 96 4.32 8.26 10.33
C LEU A 96 3.63 7.41 9.28
N PRO A 97 2.29 7.40 9.21
CA PRO A 97 1.58 6.67 8.17
C PRO A 97 2.04 7.09 6.78
N ILE A 98 2.25 6.11 5.91
CA ILE A 98 2.70 6.30 4.53
C ILE A 98 1.59 6.07 3.51
N GLY A 99 0.49 5.42 3.88
CA GLY A 99 -0.72 5.28 3.08
C GLY A 99 -1.41 6.64 2.89
N ASN A 100 -1.61 7.05 1.64
CA ASN A 100 -1.90 8.46 1.35
C ASN A 100 -3.29 8.77 0.82
N LYS A 101 -4.02 7.82 0.22
CA LYS A 101 -5.15 8.19 -0.65
C LYS A 101 -6.48 7.57 -0.27
N GLY A 102 -6.54 6.69 0.74
CA GLY A 102 -7.77 5.98 1.10
C GLY A 102 -8.39 5.12 -0.02
N ILE A 103 -7.67 4.96 -1.15
CA ILE A 103 -8.08 4.14 -2.30
C ILE A 103 -7.26 2.86 -2.44
N GLY A 104 -6.18 2.71 -1.66
CA GLY A 104 -5.29 1.53 -1.70
C GLY A 104 -6.03 0.21 -1.49
N LYS A 105 -7.08 0.23 -0.68
CA LYS A 105 -7.96 -0.93 -0.46
C LYS A 105 -8.65 -1.44 -1.73
N LEU A 106 -8.91 -0.55 -2.70
CA LEU A 106 -9.47 -0.92 -4.01
C LEU A 106 -8.41 -1.45 -4.98
N ALA A 107 -7.13 -1.31 -4.65
CA ALA A 107 -6.04 -1.80 -5.48
C ALA A 107 -6.17 -3.30 -5.76
N GLY A 108 -6.67 -4.05 -4.79
CA GLY A 108 -6.94 -5.48 -4.94
C GLY A 108 -7.97 -5.81 -6.03
N LEU A 109 -8.98 -4.95 -6.24
CA LEU A 109 -9.99 -5.13 -7.30
C LEU A 109 -9.43 -4.94 -8.71
N GLY A 110 -8.25 -4.32 -8.83
CA GLY A 110 -7.49 -4.28 -10.07
C GLY A 110 -6.75 -5.58 -10.38
N ILE A 111 -6.61 -6.48 -9.42
CA ILE A 111 -5.83 -7.73 -9.51
C ILE A 111 -6.78 -8.94 -9.53
N ALA A 112 -7.83 -8.89 -8.73
CA ALA A 112 -8.73 -10.01 -8.47
C ALA A 112 -10.20 -9.56 -8.50
N ARG A 113 -11.10 -10.48 -8.79
CA ARG A 113 -12.55 -10.22 -8.76
C ARG A 113 -13.13 -10.33 -7.35
N ARG A 114 -12.41 -10.95 -6.41
CA ARG A 114 -12.86 -11.09 -5.02
C ARG A 114 -11.75 -10.76 -4.04
N ILE A 115 -12.09 -9.96 -3.04
CA ILE A 115 -11.25 -9.62 -1.89
C ILE A 115 -11.97 -10.12 -0.64
N SER A 116 -11.37 -11.06 0.08
CA SER A 116 -11.86 -11.48 1.39
C SER A 116 -10.94 -10.91 2.46
N ILE A 117 -11.49 -10.31 3.49
CA ILE A 117 -10.76 -9.69 4.58
C ILE A 117 -11.14 -10.39 5.88
N GLU A 118 -10.14 -10.84 6.61
CA GLU A 118 -10.24 -11.30 7.99
C GLU A 118 -9.38 -10.40 8.86
N THR A 119 -9.94 -9.84 9.93
CA THR A 119 -9.19 -8.98 10.85
C THR A 119 -9.54 -9.28 12.28
N VAL A 120 -8.52 -9.33 13.15
CA VAL A 120 -8.66 -9.69 14.56
C VAL A 120 -8.22 -8.52 15.42
N LYS A 121 -9.11 -8.04 16.29
CA LYS A 121 -8.84 -7.00 17.28
C LYS A 121 -9.68 -7.21 18.53
N GLY A 122 -9.08 -7.04 19.70
CA GLY A 122 -9.81 -7.11 20.99
C GLY A 122 -10.48 -8.46 21.28
N GLY A 123 -9.93 -9.57 20.79
CA GLY A 123 -10.50 -10.91 20.95
C GLY A 123 -11.66 -11.24 20.00
N GLN A 124 -12.01 -10.32 19.11
CA GLN A 124 -13.03 -10.53 18.08
C GLN A 124 -12.39 -10.67 16.69
N CYS A 125 -12.98 -11.53 15.87
CA CYS A 125 -12.62 -11.75 14.48
C CYS A 125 -13.74 -11.24 13.59
N PHE A 126 -13.41 -10.28 12.72
CA PHE A 126 -14.33 -9.72 11.74
C PHE A 126 -13.97 -10.23 10.36
N THR A 127 -14.97 -10.71 9.62
CA THR A 127 -14.79 -11.17 8.23
C THR A 127 -15.82 -10.52 7.31
N TYR A 128 -15.36 -10.11 6.12
CA TYR A 128 -16.23 -9.61 5.06
C TYR A 128 -15.57 -9.80 3.69
N GLU A 129 -16.40 -9.75 2.66
CA GLU A 129 -15.97 -9.91 1.27
C GLU A 129 -16.40 -8.71 0.44
N ILE A 130 -15.56 -8.38 -0.55
CA ILE A 130 -15.86 -7.43 -1.61
C ILE A 130 -15.79 -8.22 -2.92
N ASP A 131 -16.91 -8.44 -3.57
CA ASP A 131 -17.00 -9.09 -4.86
C ASP A 131 -17.23 -8.05 -5.96
N ARG A 132 -16.33 -8.00 -6.94
CA ARG A 132 -16.41 -7.05 -8.03
C ARG A 132 -17.66 -7.24 -8.87
N ASP A 133 -18.12 -8.49 -9.05
CA ASP A 133 -19.29 -8.78 -9.86
C ASP A 133 -20.57 -8.23 -9.20
N GLU A 134 -20.61 -8.17 -7.86
CA GLU A 134 -21.72 -7.56 -7.10
C GLU A 134 -21.64 -6.03 -7.19
N LEU A 135 -20.44 -5.47 -7.07
CA LEU A 135 -20.23 -4.04 -7.25
C LEU A 135 -20.67 -3.57 -8.66
N GLU A 136 -20.33 -4.33 -9.70
CA GLU A 136 -20.66 -3.98 -11.09
C GLU A 136 -22.17 -4.04 -11.37
N LYS A 137 -22.94 -4.85 -10.62
CA LYS A 137 -24.42 -4.93 -10.70
C LYS A 137 -25.15 -3.81 -9.99
N SER A 138 -24.50 -3.16 -9.02
CA SER A 138 -25.09 -2.08 -8.24
C SER A 138 -25.19 -0.81 -9.07
N LYS A 139 -26.20 0.03 -8.82
CA LYS A 139 -26.34 1.34 -9.48
C LYS A 139 -25.27 2.33 -9.01
N THR A 140 -24.92 2.25 -7.72
CA THR A 140 -23.86 3.05 -7.11
C THR A 140 -23.00 2.16 -6.20
N LEU A 141 -21.77 2.59 -5.88
CA LEU A 141 -20.90 1.87 -4.95
C LEU A 141 -21.47 1.83 -3.52
N GLU A 142 -22.33 2.78 -3.18
CA GLU A 142 -22.99 2.87 -1.86
C GLU A 142 -24.13 1.84 -1.72
N GLU A 143 -24.72 1.38 -2.81
CA GLU A 143 -25.79 0.39 -2.80
C GLU A 143 -25.27 -1.06 -2.73
N ALA A 144 -24.00 -1.26 -2.92
CA ALA A 144 -23.39 -2.58 -2.78
C ALA A 144 -23.34 -2.99 -1.29
N HIS A 145 -23.98 -4.09 -0.97
CA HIS A 145 -24.00 -4.63 0.38
C HIS A 145 -22.84 -5.59 0.61
N HIS A 146 -22.17 -5.42 1.74
CA HIS A 146 -21.11 -6.31 2.20
C HIS A 146 -21.45 -6.78 3.62
N ASP A 147 -21.73 -8.08 3.75
CA ASP A 147 -22.02 -8.68 5.05
C ASP A 147 -20.77 -8.68 5.92
N LEU A 148 -20.86 -8.00 7.06
CA LEU A 148 -19.82 -8.04 8.08
C LEU A 148 -20.20 -9.10 9.12
N LYS A 149 -19.40 -10.17 9.20
CA LYS A 149 -19.54 -11.23 10.20
C LYS A 149 -18.58 -10.97 11.34
N VAL A 150 -19.02 -11.27 12.56
CA VAL A 150 -18.20 -11.19 13.77
C VAL A 150 -18.31 -12.48 14.54
N GLU A 151 -17.18 -12.97 15.03
CA GLU A 151 -17.10 -14.16 15.88
C GLU A 151 -16.01 -13.98 16.95
N ASP A 152 -16.00 -14.83 17.96
CA ASP A 152 -14.87 -14.89 18.90
C ASP A 152 -13.61 -15.29 18.16
N ALA A 153 -12.51 -14.58 18.42
CA ALA A 153 -11.25 -14.85 17.74
C ALA A 153 -10.61 -16.19 18.13
N GLY A 154 -10.97 -16.73 19.29
CA GLY A 154 -10.40 -17.97 19.81
C GLY A 154 -8.87 -17.91 19.88
N VAL A 155 -8.20 -18.81 19.16
CA VAL A 155 -6.72 -18.87 19.09
C VAL A 155 -6.12 -17.95 18.01
N LYS A 156 -6.93 -17.24 17.22
CA LYS A 156 -6.45 -16.35 16.17
C LYS A 156 -5.68 -15.19 16.78
N LYS A 157 -4.54 -14.87 16.20
CA LYS A 157 -3.71 -13.73 16.63
C LYS A 157 -4.18 -12.44 15.98
N GLN A 158 -4.02 -11.34 16.70
CA GLN A 158 -4.29 -10.00 16.22
C GLN A 158 -3.55 -9.70 14.92
N GLY A 159 -4.21 -8.96 14.00
CA GLY A 159 -3.70 -8.59 12.70
C GLY A 159 -4.78 -8.67 11.62
N THR A 160 -4.37 -8.52 10.36
CA THR A 160 -5.28 -8.56 9.22
C THR A 160 -4.76 -9.51 8.14
N THR A 161 -5.67 -10.26 7.55
CA THR A 161 -5.42 -11.12 6.40
C THR A 161 -6.31 -10.68 5.25
N ILE A 162 -5.71 -10.35 4.10
CA ILE A 162 -6.41 -10.01 2.87
C ILE A 162 -6.13 -11.12 1.86
N VAL A 163 -7.18 -11.70 1.31
CA VAL A 163 -7.09 -12.74 0.28
C VAL A 163 -7.67 -12.20 -1.03
N LEU A 164 -6.83 -12.07 -2.04
CA LEU A 164 -7.24 -11.76 -3.40
C LEU A 164 -7.45 -13.08 -4.14
N SER A 165 -8.67 -13.38 -4.53
CA SER A 165 -9.05 -14.62 -5.24
C SER A 165 -9.76 -14.32 -6.55
N LYS A 166 -9.95 -15.33 -7.40
CA LYS A 166 -10.38 -15.13 -8.78
C LYS A 166 -9.46 -14.12 -9.50
N ILE A 167 -8.16 -14.40 -9.47
CA ILE A 167 -7.12 -13.55 -10.09
C ILE A 167 -7.45 -13.34 -11.56
N MET A 168 -7.32 -12.10 -12.02
CA MET A 168 -7.64 -11.75 -13.41
C MET A 168 -6.65 -12.41 -14.38
N PRO A 169 -7.10 -12.89 -15.55
CA PRO A 169 -6.28 -13.70 -16.48
C PRO A 169 -4.98 -13.03 -16.95
N HIS A 170 -4.96 -11.71 -17.03
CA HIS A 170 -3.80 -10.92 -17.48
C HIS A 170 -2.79 -10.63 -16.37
N VAL A 171 -3.12 -10.92 -15.10
CA VAL A 171 -2.23 -10.65 -13.97
C VAL A 171 -1.11 -11.67 -13.94
N ARG A 172 0.13 -11.19 -14.02
CA ARG A 172 1.36 -11.96 -13.84
C ARG A 172 2.26 -11.21 -12.90
N ILE A 173 2.66 -11.84 -11.83
CA ILE A 173 3.50 -11.23 -10.80
C ILE A 173 4.85 -11.93 -10.77
N ASP A 174 5.89 -11.16 -11.07
CA ASP A 174 7.26 -11.58 -10.86
C ASP A 174 7.65 -11.30 -9.40
N THR A 175 7.84 -12.34 -8.63
CA THR A 175 8.15 -12.24 -7.19
C THR A 175 9.49 -11.59 -6.91
N ILE A 176 10.47 -11.71 -7.83
CA ILE A 176 11.78 -11.07 -7.69
C ILE A 176 11.64 -9.56 -7.87
N GLN A 177 10.91 -9.14 -8.91
CA GLN A 177 10.64 -7.72 -9.14
C GLN A 177 9.79 -7.12 -8.02
N LEU A 178 8.79 -7.87 -7.53
CA LEU A 178 7.94 -7.44 -6.41
C LEU A 178 8.77 -7.24 -5.14
N ARG A 179 9.65 -8.18 -4.78
CA ARG A 179 10.56 -8.01 -3.63
C ARG A 179 11.43 -6.77 -3.75
N GLY A 180 12.02 -6.57 -4.93
CA GLY A 180 12.83 -5.38 -5.19
C GLY A 180 12.02 -4.08 -5.10
N TYR A 181 10.76 -4.10 -5.55
CA TYR A 181 9.85 -2.97 -5.43
C TYR A 181 9.51 -2.67 -3.97
N MET A 182 9.11 -3.70 -3.18
CA MET A 182 8.79 -3.55 -1.76
C MET A 182 9.97 -3.01 -0.95
N ALA A 183 11.17 -3.57 -1.18
CA ALA A 183 12.38 -3.14 -0.49
C ALA A 183 12.69 -1.65 -0.73
N ARG A 184 12.33 -1.12 -1.90
CA ARG A 184 12.62 0.27 -2.28
C ARG A 184 11.55 1.24 -1.82
N GLU A 185 10.28 0.85 -1.92
CA GLU A 185 9.14 1.77 -1.74
C GLU A 185 8.62 1.81 -0.30
N ILE A 186 8.85 0.76 0.48
CA ILE A 186 8.32 0.64 1.84
C ILE A 186 9.47 0.61 2.85
N PRO A 187 9.47 1.51 3.86
CA PRO A 187 10.48 1.52 4.91
C PRO A 187 10.53 0.18 5.64
N GLN A 188 11.71 -0.38 5.76
CA GLN A 188 11.96 -1.55 6.57
C GLN A 188 13.09 -1.26 7.54
N ASP A 189 12.93 -1.69 8.77
CA ASP A 189 13.90 -1.52 9.83
C ASP A 189 13.89 -2.76 10.76
N LYS A 190 14.57 -2.67 11.90
CA LYS A 190 14.58 -3.74 12.90
C LYS A 190 13.19 -4.09 13.46
N HIS A 191 12.21 -3.22 13.28
CA HIS A 191 10.85 -3.37 13.81
C HIS A 191 9.82 -3.73 12.73
N PHE A 192 10.21 -3.74 11.45
CA PHE A 192 9.30 -4.05 10.36
C PHE A 192 10.01 -4.77 9.21
N GLN A 193 9.46 -5.90 8.81
CA GLN A 193 9.94 -6.68 7.68
C GLN A 193 8.80 -7.15 6.78
N ILE A 194 9.11 -7.29 5.50
CA ILE A 194 8.20 -7.82 4.49
C ILE A 194 8.79 -9.10 3.93
N LEU A 195 7.96 -10.14 3.83
CA LEU A 195 8.32 -11.39 3.17
C LEU A 195 7.40 -11.61 1.97
N VAL A 196 7.96 -12.07 0.86
CA VAL A 196 7.22 -12.53 -0.32
C VAL A 196 7.58 -13.97 -0.58
N ASN A 197 6.61 -14.86 -0.49
CA ASN A 197 6.79 -16.32 -0.54
C ASN A 197 7.90 -16.82 0.41
N GLY A 198 7.90 -16.30 1.65
CA GLY A 198 8.88 -16.67 2.68
C GLY A 198 10.24 -15.97 2.58
N GLU A 199 10.53 -15.28 1.49
CA GLU A 199 11.79 -14.59 1.30
C GLU A 199 11.70 -13.09 1.66
N LYS A 200 12.67 -12.58 2.44
CA LYS A 200 12.72 -11.19 2.87
C LYS A 200 12.91 -10.23 1.69
N CYS A 201 12.18 -9.13 1.72
CA CYS A 201 12.39 -8.03 0.82
C CYS A 201 13.54 -7.15 1.33
N LEU A 202 14.73 -7.45 0.94
CA LEU A 202 15.92 -6.68 1.33
C LEU A 202 16.35 -5.74 0.20
N HIS A 203 16.82 -4.55 0.57
CA HIS A 203 17.65 -3.80 -0.36
C HIS A 203 18.83 -4.70 -0.72
N LYS A 204 18.99 -5.00 -2.00
CA LYS A 204 20.22 -5.66 -2.44
C LYS A 204 21.38 -4.76 -2.02
N ASP A 205 22.23 -5.25 -1.13
CA ASP A 205 23.47 -4.57 -0.81
C ASP A 205 24.25 -4.37 -2.11
N ILE A 206 24.36 -3.13 -2.54
CA ILE A 206 25.15 -2.78 -3.70
C ILE A 206 26.61 -2.86 -3.23
N PRO A 207 27.41 -3.83 -3.72
CA PRO A 207 28.82 -3.92 -3.35
C PRO A 207 29.52 -2.63 -3.74
N ALA A 208 29.75 -1.76 -2.75
CA ALA A 208 30.32 -0.45 -2.98
C ALA A 208 31.84 -0.51 -2.89
N LYS A 209 32.52 0.14 -3.87
CA LYS A 209 33.94 0.44 -3.83
C LYS A 209 34.21 1.60 -2.85
N ARG A 210 33.25 2.54 -2.75
CA ARG A 210 33.35 3.72 -1.88
C ARG A 210 31.95 4.12 -1.41
N ARG A 211 31.84 4.53 -0.14
CA ARG A 211 30.64 5.13 0.45
C ARG A 211 31.01 6.54 0.93
N ILE A 212 30.26 7.54 0.53
CA ILE A 212 30.49 8.94 0.86
C ILE A 212 29.23 9.42 1.61
N PRO A 213 29.33 9.67 2.91
CA PRO A 213 28.18 10.17 3.68
C PRO A 213 27.85 11.60 3.27
N ILE A 214 26.56 11.90 3.25
CA ILE A 214 26.01 13.24 3.08
C ILE A 214 25.32 13.62 4.37
N ASN A 215 25.68 14.77 4.92
CA ASN A 215 25.04 15.34 6.11
C ASN A 215 24.99 16.86 5.94
N LEU A 216 23.83 17.37 5.56
CA LEU A 216 23.63 18.78 5.24
C LEU A 216 22.51 19.33 6.12
N ASN A 217 22.63 20.61 6.49
CA ASN A 217 21.54 21.38 7.08
C ASN A 217 21.09 22.43 6.06
N ASP A 218 19.91 22.25 5.53
CA ASP A 218 19.27 23.19 4.62
C ASP A 218 18.28 24.07 5.40
N LYS A 219 18.23 25.36 5.08
CA LYS A 219 17.37 26.33 5.78
C LYS A 219 15.88 26.06 5.56
N THR A 220 15.53 25.48 4.44
CA THR A 220 14.14 25.23 4.01
C THR A 220 13.70 23.80 4.34
N CYS A 221 14.57 22.82 4.05
CA CYS A 221 14.25 21.38 4.18
C CYS A 221 14.71 20.79 5.54
N GLY A 222 15.50 21.54 6.30
CA GLY A 222 16.08 21.04 7.55
C GLY A 222 17.27 20.09 7.32
N LYS A 223 17.40 19.08 8.17
CA LYS A 223 18.49 18.11 8.11
C LYS A 223 18.30 17.11 6.98
N ILE A 224 19.25 17.06 6.04
CA ILE A 224 19.31 16.12 4.95
C ILE A 224 20.46 15.14 5.21
N MET A 225 20.15 13.86 5.26
CA MET A 225 21.12 12.79 5.45
C MET A 225 21.02 11.79 4.31
N GLY A 226 22.16 11.24 3.91
CA GLY A 226 22.22 10.24 2.84
C GLY A 226 23.62 9.70 2.66
N GLU A 227 23.80 8.91 1.62
CA GLU A 227 25.12 8.43 1.19
C GLU A 227 25.17 8.30 -0.33
N ILE A 228 26.36 8.50 -0.89
CA ILE A 228 26.68 8.19 -2.28
C ILE A 228 27.40 6.85 -2.29
N LEU A 229 26.85 5.89 -3.01
CA LEU A 229 27.45 4.57 -3.22
C LEU A 229 28.13 4.54 -4.59
N VAL A 230 29.44 4.37 -4.61
CA VAL A 230 30.19 4.08 -5.83
C VAL A 230 30.30 2.57 -5.96
N ALA A 231 29.54 1.97 -6.86
CA ALA A 231 29.49 0.53 -7.03
C ALA A 231 30.81 -0.05 -7.52
N LYS A 232 31.14 -1.29 -7.12
CA LYS A 232 32.31 -2.03 -7.60
C LYS A 232 32.18 -2.45 -9.08
N LYS A 233 30.96 -2.66 -9.56
CA LYS A 233 30.66 -3.02 -10.95
C LYS A 233 29.60 -2.07 -11.49
N ALA A 234 29.54 -1.94 -12.82
CA ALA A 234 28.49 -1.15 -13.47
C ALA A 234 27.09 -1.63 -13.02
N LEU A 235 26.26 -0.67 -12.67
CA LEU A 235 24.85 -0.91 -12.32
C LEU A 235 24.02 -0.96 -13.61
N THR A 236 23.03 -1.85 -13.65
CA THR A 236 22.14 -2.03 -14.80
C THR A 236 20.69 -1.79 -14.42
N GLY A 237 19.87 -1.44 -15.39
CA GLY A 237 18.43 -1.17 -15.19
C GLY A 237 18.19 0.10 -14.39
N ILE A 238 17.33 0.00 -13.39
CA ILE A 238 16.91 1.14 -12.54
C ILE A 238 17.82 1.39 -11.33
N GLN A 239 18.94 0.68 -11.23
CA GLN A 239 19.86 0.79 -10.10
C GLN A 239 20.70 2.08 -10.08
N PRO A 240 21.22 2.57 -11.24
CA PRO A 240 21.95 3.84 -11.23
C PRO A 240 20.99 5.03 -11.12
N GLY A 241 21.20 5.87 -10.11
CA GLY A 241 20.36 7.05 -9.97
C GLY A 241 20.41 7.65 -8.55
N VAL A 242 19.65 8.71 -8.39
CA VAL A 242 19.43 9.37 -7.11
C VAL A 242 18.06 8.95 -6.59
N LEU A 243 18.05 8.34 -5.41
CA LEU A 243 16.84 7.96 -4.69
C LEU A 243 16.58 9.02 -3.59
N THR A 244 15.52 9.80 -3.76
CA THR A 244 15.13 10.78 -2.76
C THR A 244 14.01 10.22 -1.90
N THR A 245 14.20 10.23 -0.58
CA THR A 245 13.18 9.77 0.36
C THR A 245 12.73 10.92 1.26
N VAL A 246 11.43 10.99 1.53
CA VAL A 246 10.85 11.86 2.54
C VAL A 246 10.09 10.97 3.52
N ARG A 247 10.42 11.06 4.81
CA ARG A 247 9.84 10.19 5.85
C ARG A 247 9.99 8.71 5.51
N SER A 248 11.20 8.34 5.02
CA SER A 248 11.56 6.98 4.59
C SER A 248 10.77 6.42 3.38
N ARG A 249 9.95 7.22 2.72
CA ARG A 249 9.28 6.85 1.48
C ARG A 249 9.99 7.46 0.28
N VAL A 250 10.24 6.66 -0.74
CA VAL A 250 10.79 7.16 -2.01
C VAL A 250 9.78 8.08 -2.68
N VAL A 251 10.18 9.32 -2.90
CA VAL A 251 9.33 10.33 -3.58
C VAL A 251 9.80 10.59 -5.01
N VAL A 252 11.09 10.41 -5.26
CA VAL A 252 11.70 10.61 -6.59
C VAL A 252 12.80 9.59 -6.80
N THR A 253 12.79 8.98 -7.98
CA THR A 253 13.93 8.22 -8.52
C THR A 253 14.33 8.89 -9.82
N ARG A 254 15.55 9.43 -9.91
CA ARG A 254 16.09 9.99 -11.14
C ARG A 254 17.30 9.18 -11.56
N PRO A 255 17.33 8.60 -12.79
CA PRO A 255 18.53 7.99 -13.30
C PRO A 255 19.63 9.05 -13.41
N LEU A 256 20.86 8.69 -13.06
CA LEU A 256 22.04 9.50 -13.38
C LEU A 256 22.26 9.38 -14.89
N LEU A 257 21.86 10.41 -15.63
CA LEU A 257 22.35 10.60 -16.98
C LEU A 257 23.83 11.00 -16.82
N LEU A 258 24.74 10.05 -17.03
CA LEU A 258 26.11 10.38 -17.32
C LEU A 258 26.07 11.09 -18.66
N SER A 259 26.05 12.43 -18.67
CA SER A 259 26.50 13.20 -19.81
C SER A 259 27.92 12.71 -20.06
N GLN A 260 28.15 12.12 -21.20
CA GLN A 260 29.50 11.82 -21.68
C GLN A 260 30.29 13.13 -21.67
N CYS A 261 31.07 13.37 -20.64
CA CYS A 261 32.25 14.20 -20.77
C CYS A 261 33.18 13.39 -21.66
N MET A 262 33.07 13.60 -22.95
CA MET A 262 34.18 13.32 -23.86
C MET A 262 35.25 14.35 -23.54
N CYS A 263 36.34 13.93 -22.93
CA CYS A 263 37.64 14.54 -23.05
C CYS A 263 38.36 13.94 -24.26
#